data_4d2285d21c74e19c3ed0abd3263ddf77
#
_entry.id   4d2285d21c74e19c3ed0abd3263ddf77
#
_cell.length_a   1.000
_cell.length_b   1.000
_cell.length_c   1.000
_cell.angle_alpha   90.00
_cell.angle_beta   90.00
_cell.angle_gamma   90.00
#
_symmetry.space_group_name_H-M   'P 1'
#
loop_
_entity.id
_entity.type
_entity.pdbx_description
1 polymer ?
#
loop_
_entity_poly.entity_id
_entity_poly.type
_entity_poly.pdbx_seq_one_letter_code
_entity_poly.pdbx_strand_id
1 'polypeptide(L)'
;SIFFGKEDSLGYKKGEREEFLDAQKKIQEQLKEKSFLPLYLLYGEEDYLLSYYKKAFSQAFSENEGINCMVVEELPPTDELISAVETLPFFAPYRLMVFQGKSSGRKKLSEDFIQYLKNSPKETVLLFIEEKVDKRSSLYKVVKERGLCLACMEQDQAFLQRFALQQLKK
;
A
#
# COMPACT_ATOMS: atom_id res chain seq x y z
N SER A 1 -8.03 30.97 9.02
CA SER A 1 -7.53 30.25 10.11
C SER A 1 -6.25 29.51 9.77
N ILE A 2 -5.52 29.50 10.69
CA ILE A 2 -4.14 29.21 10.74
C ILE A 2 -3.93 27.70 10.98
N PHE A 3 -3.92 26.94 9.89
CA PHE A 3 -3.65 25.51 9.94
C PHE A 3 -2.21 25.16 9.58
N PHE A 4 -1.28 26.06 9.85
CA PHE A 4 0.14 25.77 9.62
C PHE A 4 0.62 24.69 10.58
N GLY A 5 0.80 23.48 10.05
CA GLY A 5 1.32 22.34 10.78
C GLY A 5 0.35 21.70 11.78
N LYS A 6 -0.92 22.13 11.80
CA LYS A 6 -1.95 21.52 12.65
C LYS A 6 -2.73 20.47 11.86
N GLU A 7 -3.09 19.40 12.55
CA GLU A 7 -3.94 18.36 12.02
C GLU A 7 -5.39 18.86 11.97
N ASP A 8 -6.17 18.38 10.99
CA ASP A 8 -7.60 18.60 10.97
C ASP A 8 -8.32 17.70 11.99
N SER A 9 -9.65 17.79 12.06
CA SER A 9 -10.46 16.98 12.99
C SER A 9 -10.35 15.47 12.77
N LEU A 10 -9.78 15.03 11.65
CA LEU A 10 -9.59 13.63 11.29
C LEU A 10 -8.13 13.19 11.38
N GLY A 11 -7.23 14.01 11.92
CA GLY A 11 -5.82 13.68 12.07
C GLY A 11 -4.94 13.99 10.86
N TYR A 12 -5.49 14.58 9.80
CA TYR A 12 -4.72 14.94 8.61
C TYR A 12 -4.13 16.34 8.73
N LYS A 13 -2.88 16.48 8.32
CA LYS A 13 -2.26 17.78 8.10
C LYS A 13 -2.84 18.44 6.85
N LYS A 14 -2.64 19.76 6.71
CA LYS A 14 -3.12 20.52 5.56
C LYS A 14 -2.70 19.86 4.24
N GLY A 15 -3.65 19.58 3.38
CA GLY A 15 -3.45 18.94 2.08
C GLY A 15 -3.42 17.41 2.11
N GLU A 16 -3.12 16.78 3.25
CA GLU A 16 -3.07 15.31 3.35
C GLU A 16 -4.42 14.64 3.14
N ARG A 17 -5.49 15.28 3.58
CA ARG A 17 -6.85 14.76 3.38
C ARG A 17 -7.23 14.70 1.91
N GLU A 18 -6.90 15.73 1.16
CA GLU A 18 -7.14 15.77 -0.28
C GLU A 18 -6.29 14.73 -1.00
N GLU A 19 -5.04 14.57 -0.60
CA GLU A 19 -4.16 13.51 -1.11
C GLU A 19 -4.73 12.13 -0.81
N PHE A 20 -5.25 11.92 0.41
CA PHE A 20 -5.89 10.66 0.79
C PHE A 20 -7.09 10.36 -0.11
N LEU A 21 -8.00 11.31 -0.29
CA LEU A 21 -9.19 11.12 -1.12
C LEU A 21 -8.84 10.84 -2.58
N ASP A 22 -7.85 11.54 -3.12
CA ASP A 22 -7.37 11.32 -4.48
C ASP A 22 -6.72 9.95 -4.65
N ALA A 23 -5.83 9.57 -3.74
CA ALA A 23 -5.19 8.25 -3.76
C ALA A 23 -6.21 7.12 -3.56
N GLN A 24 -7.17 7.30 -2.66
CA GLN A 24 -8.26 6.36 -2.43
C GLN A 24 -9.07 6.10 -3.70
N LYS A 25 -9.44 7.17 -4.38
CA LYS A 25 -10.20 7.08 -5.63
C LYS A 25 -9.42 6.32 -6.70
N LYS A 26 -8.15 6.64 -6.87
CA LYS A 26 -7.27 5.96 -7.84
C LYS A 26 -7.13 4.48 -7.52
N ILE A 27 -6.90 4.13 -6.27
CA ILE A 27 -6.78 2.73 -5.84
C ILE A 27 -8.08 1.98 -6.11
N GLN A 28 -9.24 2.56 -5.79
CA GLN A 28 -10.54 1.94 -6.03
C GLN A 28 -10.78 1.69 -7.52
N GLU A 29 -10.42 2.64 -8.38
CA GLU A 29 -10.51 2.48 -9.83
C GLU A 29 -9.58 1.36 -10.33
N GLN A 30 -8.35 1.31 -9.84
CA GLN A 30 -7.37 0.29 -10.21
C GLN A 30 -7.79 -1.11 -9.76
N LEU A 31 -8.34 -1.24 -8.56
CA LEU A 31 -8.89 -2.50 -8.06
C LEU A 31 -10.07 -2.98 -8.91
N LYS A 32 -10.95 -2.07 -9.30
CA LYS A 32 -12.12 -2.38 -10.12
C LYS A 32 -11.72 -2.81 -11.53
N GLU A 33 -10.80 -2.08 -12.14
CA GLU A 33 -10.32 -2.32 -13.50
C GLU A 33 -9.27 -3.42 -13.58
N LYS A 34 -8.75 -3.85 -12.43
CA LYS A 34 -7.62 -4.79 -12.33
C LYS A 34 -6.41 -4.33 -13.13
N SER A 35 -6.15 -3.03 -13.07
CA SER A 35 -5.00 -2.38 -13.68
C SER A 35 -4.15 -1.72 -12.60
N PHE A 36 -2.96 -2.24 -12.36
CA PHE A 36 -2.17 -1.89 -11.18
C PHE A 36 -0.88 -1.17 -11.53
N LEU A 37 -0.46 -0.30 -10.60
CA LEU A 37 0.87 0.27 -10.56
C LEU A 37 1.83 -0.72 -9.87
N PRO A 38 3.13 -0.60 -10.08
CA PRO A 38 4.08 -1.55 -9.48
C PRO A 38 4.24 -1.41 -7.97
N LEU A 39 4.00 -0.24 -7.38
CA LEU A 39 4.26 0.01 -5.97
C LEU A 39 3.08 0.70 -5.28
N TYR A 40 2.75 0.22 -4.08
CA TYR A 40 1.75 0.83 -3.20
C TYR A 40 2.28 0.85 -1.77
N LEU A 41 2.01 1.94 -1.05
CA LEU A 41 2.33 2.06 0.37
C LEU A 41 1.08 2.51 1.13
N LEU A 42 0.58 1.63 1.99
CA LEU A 42 -0.49 1.94 2.94
C LEU A 42 0.15 2.16 4.30
N TYR A 43 -0.12 3.29 4.93
CA TYR A 43 0.49 3.56 6.22
C TYR A 43 -0.45 4.34 7.13
N GLY A 44 -0.23 4.24 8.43
CA GLY A 44 -1.00 4.94 9.44
C GLY A 44 -1.47 4.02 10.56
N GLU A 45 -2.25 4.58 11.47
CA GLU A 45 -2.70 3.92 12.68
C GLU A 45 -4.15 3.40 12.60
N GLU A 46 -4.86 3.67 11.50
CA GLU A 46 -6.24 3.21 11.33
C GLU A 46 -6.26 1.77 10.80
N ASP A 47 -6.33 0.82 11.72
CA ASP A 47 -6.31 -0.61 11.42
C ASP A 47 -7.46 -1.06 10.50
N TYR A 48 -8.63 -0.46 10.62
CA TYR A 48 -9.77 -0.80 9.78
C TYR A 48 -9.47 -0.51 8.30
N LEU A 49 -8.94 0.65 8.00
CA LEU A 49 -8.60 1.03 6.63
C LEU A 49 -7.45 0.20 6.08
N LEU A 50 -6.40 -0.02 6.88
CA LEU A 50 -5.27 -0.86 6.48
C LEU A 50 -5.74 -2.29 6.15
N SER A 51 -6.54 -2.87 7.01
CA SER A 51 -7.09 -4.22 6.83
C SER A 51 -8.02 -4.30 5.62
N TYR A 52 -8.86 -3.29 5.43
CA TYR A 52 -9.78 -3.21 4.30
C TYR A 52 -9.01 -3.23 2.97
N TYR A 53 -8.02 -2.37 2.81
CA TYR A 53 -7.26 -2.30 1.56
C TYR A 53 -6.37 -3.51 1.35
N LYS A 54 -5.74 -4.02 2.41
CA LYS A 54 -4.99 -5.27 2.32
C LYS A 54 -5.86 -6.40 1.78
N LYS A 55 -7.06 -6.55 2.33
CA LYS A 55 -8.02 -7.57 1.90
C LYS A 55 -8.46 -7.34 0.46
N ALA A 56 -8.77 -6.09 0.09
CA ALA A 56 -9.18 -5.74 -1.26
C ALA A 56 -8.11 -6.09 -2.31
N PHE A 57 -6.84 -5.77 -2.03
CA PHE A 57 -5.73 -6.16 -2.90
C PHE A 57 -5.59 -7.68 -2.98
N SER A 58 -5.59 -8.36 -1.85
CA SER A 58 -5.45 -9.81 -1.81
C SER A 58 -6.55 -10.52 -2.59
N GLN A 59 -7.80 -10.05 -2.48
CA GLN A 59 -8.93 -10.60 -3.23
C GLN A 59 -8.81 -10.37 -4.73
N ALA A 60 -8.28 -9.23 -5.15
CA ALA A 60 -8.09 -8.93 -6.57
C ALA A 60 -7.10 -9.89 -7.24
N PHE A 61 -6.20 -10.52 -6.48
CA PHE A 61 -5.19 -11.45 -6.97
C PHE A 61 -5.49 -12.92 -6.63
N SER A 62 -6.66 -13.22 -6.06
CA SER A 62 -6.99 -14.57 -5.58
C SER A 62 -7.62 -15.49 -6.62
N GLU A 63 -7.82 -15.06 -7.84
CA GLU A 63 -8.56 -15.79 -8.88
C GLU A 63 -7.96 -17.16 -9.21
N ASN A 64 -6.68 -17.40 -8.91
CA ASN A 64 -5.99 -18.66 -9.14
C ASN A 64 -5.52 -19.29 -7.83
N GLU A 65 -6.41 -19.40 -6.84
CA GLU A 65 -6.15 -20.03 -5.55
C GLU A 65 -4.97 -19.39 -4.76
N GLY A 66 -4.72 -18.10 -4.99
CA GLY A 66 -3.66 -17.38 -4.31
C GLY A 66 -2.25 -17.63 -4.84
N ILE A 67 -2.08 -18.34 -5.93
CA ILE A 67 -0.77 -18.61 -6.54
C ILE A 67 -0.03 -17.32 -6.87
N ASN A 68 -0.77 -16.28 -7.27
CA ASN A 68 -0.21 -14.98 -7.63
C ASN A 68 -0.25 -13.97 -6.47
N CYS A 69 -0.37 -14.43 -5.22
CA CYS A 69 -0.34 -13.58 -4.04
C CYS A 69 0.58 -14.19 -2.99
N MET A 70 1.59 -13.43 -2.57
CA MET A 70 2.57 -13.84 -1.58
C MET A 70 2.64 -12.81 -0.45
N VAL A 71 2.60 -13.27 0.80
CA VAL A 71 2.82 -12.40 1.96
C VAL A 71 4.24 -12.61 2.48
N VAL A 72 4.98 -11.53 2.60
CA VAL A 72 6.35 -11.52 3.12
C VAL A 72 6.31 -11.07 4.58
N GLU A 73 6.43 -12.00 5.51
CA GLU A 73 6.45 -11.72 6.95
C GLU A 73 7.86 -11.44 7.44
N GLU A 74 8.82 -12.24 7.00
CA GLU A 74 10.23 -12.05 7.29
C GLU A 74 10.99 -11.74 5.99
N LEU A 75 11.84 -10.73 6.04
CA LEU A 75 12.60 -10.33 4.87
C LEU A 75 13.75 -11.32 4.63
N PRO A 76 13.78 -11.99 3.47
CA PRO A 76 14.94 -12.78 3.07
C PRO A 76 16.12 -11.85 2.70
N PRO A 77 17.31 -12.40 2.47
CA PRO A 77 18.40 -11.61 1.90
C PRO A 77 17.99 -10.88 0.62
N THR A 78 18.60 -9.74 0.35
CA THR A 78 18.20 -8.86 -0.75
C THR A 78 18.17 -9.54 -2.11
N ASP A 79 19.17 -10.39 -2.41
CA ASP A 79 19.23 -11.13 -3.68
C ASP A 79 18.08 -12.13 -3.84
N GLU A 80 17.72 -12.83 -2.78
CA GLU A 80 16.55 -13.72 -2.78
C GLU A 80 15.25 -12.95 -2.95
N LEU A 81 15.15 -11.80 -2.29
CA LEU A 81 13.97 -10.94 -2.39
C LEU A 81 13.80 -10.41 -3.83
N ILE A 82 14.87 -9.97 -4.45
CA ILE A 82 14.88 -9.54 -5.85
C ILE A 82 14.45 -10.68 -6.77
N SER A 83 14.99 -11.88 -6.55
CA SER A 83 14.60 -13.06 -7.34
C SER A 83 13.09 -13.36 -7.20
N ALA A 84 12.55 -13.21 -6.01
CA ALA A 84 11.11 -13.38 -5.79
C ALA A 84 10.29 -12.33 -6.55
N VAL A 85 10.73 -11.08 -6.56
CA VAL A 85 10.05 -10.00 -7.32
C VAL A 85 10.10 -10.27 -8.84
N GLU A 86 11.21 -10.80 -9.33
CA GLU A 86 11.41 -11.12 -10.75
C GLU A 86 10.63 -12.35 -11.23
N THR A 87 10.03 -13.12 -10.31
CA THR A 87 9.22 -14.27 -10.67
C THR A 87 7.96 -13.84 -11.41
N LEU A 88 7.77 -14.38 -12.61
CA LEU A 88 6.64 -14.02 -13.45
C LEU A 88 5.30 -14.50 -12.88
N PRO A 89 4.20 -13.78 -13.14
CA PRO A 89 2.86 -14.23 -12.76
C PRO A 89 2.51 -15.57 -13.43
N PHE A 90 1.72 -16.38 -12.72
CA PHE A 90 1.25 -17.66 -13.23
C PHE A 90 -0.15 -17.51 -13.84
N PHE A 91 -0.24 -17.58 -15.14
CA PHE A 91 -1.50 -17.43 -15.92
C PHE A 91 -2.33 -16.19 -15.54
N ALA A 92 -1.66 -15.08 -15.26
CA ALA A 92 -2.29 -13.82 -14.90
C ALA A 92 -1.41 -12.65 -15.34
N PRO A 93 -1.98 -11.44 -15.54
CA PRO A 93 -1.17 -10.27 -15.91
C PRO A 93 -0.32 -9.73 -14.77
N TYR A 94 -0.69 -10.03 -13.52
CA TYR A 94 -0.02 -9.49 -12.34
C TYR A 94 0.15 -10.53 -11.24
N ARG A 95 1.13 -10.28 -10.39
CA ARG A 95 1.41 -11.01 -9.17
C ARG A 95 1.54 -10.01 -8.02
N LEU A 96 1.03 -10.34 -6.83
CA LEU A 96 1.05 -9.46 -5.65
C LEU A 96 2.03 -9.99 -4.62
N MET A 97 2.89 -9.11 -4.11
CA MET A 97 3.70 -9.35 -2.92
C MET A 97 3.31 -8.34 -1.84
N VAL A 98 2.86 -8.83 -0.69
CA VAL A 98 2.46 -8.01 0.45
C VAL A 98 3.57 -8.01 1.49
N PHE A 99 4.10 -6.83 1.81
CA PHE A 99 5.11 -6.63 2.84
C PHE A 99 4.43 -6.06 4.07
N GLN A 100 4.28 -6.88 5.10
CA GLN A 100 3.59 -6.48 6.31
C GLN A 100 4.60 -6.18 7.41
N GLY A 101 4.73 -4.89 7.77
CA GLY A 101 5.55 -4.42 8.86
C GLY A 101 4.75 -4.26 10.15
N LYS A 102 5.26 -4.81 11.25
CA LYS A 102 4.88 -4.37 12.59
C LYS A 102 6.02 -3.53 13.13
N SER A 103 5.69 -2.42 13.77
CA SER A 103 6.65 -1.39 14.21
C SER A 103 7.74 -1.87 15.17
N SER A 104 7.60 -3.05 15.75
CA SER A 104 8.61 -3.63 16.63
C SER A 104 9.15 -4.93 16.05
N GLY A 105 10.35 -4.90 15.49
CA GLY A 105 11.12 -6.11 15.17
C GLY A 105 11.28 -6.47 13.70
N ARG A 106 10.70 -5.74 12.78
CA ARG A 106 10.94 -5.97 11.35
C ARG A 106 12.28 -5.37 10.93
N LYS A 107 13.08 -6.13 10.21
CA LYS A 107 14.24 -5.59 9.54
C LYS A 107 13.80 -4.56 8.50
N LYS A 108 14.52 -3.45 8.42
CA LYS A 108 14.30 -2.47 7.35
C LYS A 108 14.71 -3.06 6.00
N LEU A 109 13.99 -2.67 4.97
CA LEU A 109 14.39 -2.94 3.60
C LEU A 109 15.78 -2.34 3.35
N SER A 110 16.65 -3.09 2.68
CA SER A 110 17.98 -2.60 2.34
C SER A 110 17.89 -1.47 1.31
N GLU A 111 18.86 -0.57 1.33
CA GLU A 111 18.97 0.49 0.31
C GLU A 111 19.13 -0.10 -1.08
N ASP A 112 19.82 -1.21 -1.22
CA ASP A 112 19.98 -1.91 -2.50
C ASP A 112 18.64 -2.38 -3.05
N PHE A 113 17.78 -2.92 -2.19
CA PHE A 113 16.43 -3.31 -2.61
C PHE A 113 15.59 -2.10 -3.02
N ILE A 114 15.66 -1.01 -2.26
CA ILE A 114 14.93 0.23 -2.60
C ILE A 114 15.42 0.80 -3.94
N GLN A 115 16.72 0.79 -4.19
CA GLN A 115 17.25 1.19 -5.50
C GLN A 115 16.74 0.29 -6.63
N TYR A 116 16.65 -1.00 -6.38
CA TYR A 116 16.08 -1.96 -7.32
C TYR A 116 14.61 -1.61 -7.66
N LEU A 117 13.82 -1.15 -6.69
CA LEU A 117 12.43 -0.80 -6.88
C LEU A 117 12.21 0.31 -7.91
N LYS A 118 13.21 1.10 -8.21
CA LYS A 118 13.12 2.14 -9.25
C LYS A 118 12.88 1.56 -10.64
N ASN A 119 13.24 0.30 -10.85
CA ASN A 119 13.14 -0.39 -12.13
C ASN A 119 12.53 -1.78 -12.00
N SER A 120 11.80 -2.07 -10.93
CA SER A 120 11.17 -3.36 -10.73
C SER A 120 10.11 -3.65 -11.79
N PRO A 121 9.83 -4.94 -12.10
CA PRO A 121 8.87 -5.32 -13.14
C PRO A 121 7.46 -4.78 -12.84
N LYS A 122 6.75 -4.37 -13.89
CA LYS A 122 5.36 -3.89 -13.77
C LYS A 122 4.38 -5.01 -13.43
N GLU A 123 4.75 -6.23 -13.73
CA GLU A 123 3.91 -7.41 -13.53
C GLU A 123 3.87 -7.86 -12.07
N THR A 124 4.84 -7.43 -11.26
CA THR A 124 4.85 -7.71 -9.83
C THR A 124 4.47 -6.46 -9.06
N VAL A 125 3.29 -6.51 -8.45
CA VAL A 125 2.76 -5.42 -7.62
C VAL A 125 3.24 -5.63 -6.20
N LEU A 126 3.95 -4.64 -5.64
CA LEU A 126 4.42 -4.68 -4.26
C LEU A 126 3.56 -3.75 -3.40
N LEU A 127 2.95 -4.33 -2.38
CA LEU A 127 2.11 -3.62 -1.42
C LEU A 127 2.83 -3.58 -0.07
N PHE A 128 3.28 -2.40 0.33
CA PHE A 128 3.91 -2.17 1.63
C PHE A 128 2.87 -1.64 2.61
N ILE A 129 2.82 -2.25 3.80
CA ILE A 129 1.91 -1.84 4.87
C ILE A 129 2.75 -1.49 6.09
N GLU A 130 2.70 -0.23 6.51
CA GLU A 130 3.50 0.32 7.60
C GLU A 130 2.62 1.10 8.56
N GLU A 131 2.91 1.00 9.85
CA GLU A 131 2.22 1.81 10.86
C GLU A 131 2.66 3.27 10.79
N LYS A 132 3.94 3.50 10.58
CA LYS A 132 4.55 4.83 10.47
C LYS A 132 5.47 4.90 9.28
N VAL A 133 5.50 6.05 8.65
CA VAL A 133 6.36 6.32 7.50
C VAL A 133 7.06 7.65 7.69
N ASP A 134 8.35 7.68 7.39
CA ASP A 134 9.09 8.92 7.21
C ASP A 134 9.00 9.32 5.73
N LYS A 135 8.34 10.45 5.46
CA LYS A 135 8.16 10.96 4.09
C LYS A 135 9.48 11.38 3.41
N ARG A 136 10.58 11.44 4.18
CA ARG A 136 11.91 11.68 3.64
C ARG A 136 12.64 10.39 3.28
N SER A 137 12.07 9.24 3.63
CA SER A 137 12.70 7.95 3.36
C SER A 137 12.76 7.62 1.87
N SER A 138 13.74 6.82 1.51
CA SER A 138 13.90 6.34 0.13
C SER A 138 12.70 5.52 -0.32
N LEU A 139 12.13 4.70 0.56
CA LEU A 139 10.95 3.90 0.25
C LEU A 139 9.76 4.79 -0.11
N TYR A 140 9.46 5.79 0.72
CA TYR A 140 8.35 6.71 0.44
C TYR A 140 8.53 7.40 -0.91
N LYS A 141 9.74 7.88 -1.19
CA LYS A 141 10.04 8.58 -2.43
C LYS A 141 9.84 7.69 -3.67
N VAL A 142 10.34 6.46 -3.63
CA VAL A 142 10.21 5.56 -4.80
C VAL A 142 8.77 5.14 -5.01
N VAL A 143 7.99 4.93 -3.96
CA VAL A 143 6.56 4.62 -4.09
C VAL A 143 5.78 5.81 -4.64
N LYS A 144 6.07 7.02 -4.17
CA LYS A 144 5.47 8.25 -4.72
C LYS A 144 5.74 8.39 -6.23
N GLU A 145 6.92 8.02 -6.66
CA GLU A 145 7.35 8.15 -8.05
C GLU A 145 6.71 7.09 -8.96
N ARG A 146 6.58 5.85 -8.49
CA ARG A 146 6.13 4.73 -9.32
C ARG A 146 4.79 4.12 -8.91
N GLY A 147 4.14 4.66 -7.90
CA GLY A 147 2.92 4.10 -7.39
C GLY A 147 2.10 5.09 -6.59
N LEU A 148 1.41 4.61 -5.58
CA LEU A 148 0.53 5.40 -4.73
C LEU A 148 0.82 5.17 -3.25
N CYS A 149 0.81 6.26 -2.49
CA CYS A 149 0.85 6.24 -1.03
C CYS A 149 -0.51 6.62 -0.47
N LEU A 150 -1.04 5.81 0.44
CA LEU A 150 -2.32 6.07 1.09
C LEU A 150 -2.12 6.19 2.60
N ALA A 151 -2.38 7.37 3.14
CA ALA A 151 -2.28 7.66 4.58
C ALA A 151 -3.58 7.24 5.28
N CYS A 152 -3.57 6.09 5.93
CA CYS A 152 -4.70 5.56 6.70
C CYS A 152 -4.65 6.10 8.14
N MET A 153 -5.08 7.35 8.31
CA MET A 153 -5.10 8.02 9.60
C MET A 153 -6.35 7.65 10.38
N GLU A 154 -6.31 7.82 11.70
CA GLU A 154 -7.48 7.60 12.54
C GLU A 154 -8.64 8.47 12.08
N GLN A 155 -9.78 7.85 11.83
CA GLN A 155 -10.98 8.51 11.33
C GLN A 155 -12.04 8.53 12.40
N ASP A 156 -12.97 9.51 12.34
CA ASP A 156 -14.11 9.50 13.23
C ASP A 156 -15.08 8.36 12.88
N GLN A 157 -15.94 8.02 13.84
CA GLN A 157 -16.89 6.93 13.72
C GLN A 157 -17.86 7.14 12.54
N ALA A 158 -18.32 8.37 12.34
CA ALA A 158 -19.25 8.70 11.26
C ALA A 158 -18.61 8.49 9.88
N PHE A 159 -17.33 8.85 9.73
CA PHE A 159 -16.59 8.61 8.50
C PHE A 159 -16.48 7.12 8.21
N LEU A 160 -16.07 6.32 9.21
CA LEU A 160 -15.91 4.87 9.07
C LEU A 160 -17.25 4.19 8.72
N GLN A 161 -18.34 4.61 9.33
CA GLN A 161 -19.67 4.11 9.01
C GLN A 161 -20.07 4.40 7.56
N ARG A 162 -19.86 5.63 7.11
CA ARG A 162 -20.14 6.01 5.72
C ARG A 162 -19.27 5.23 4.74
N PHE A 163 -18.02 5.06 5.07
CA PHE A 163 -17.08 4.28 4.25
C PHE A 163 -17.55 2.83 4.12
N ALA A 164 -17.92 2.19 5.23
CA ALA A 164 -18.42 0.82 5.24
C ALA A 164 -19.70 0.68 4.40
N LEU A 165 -20.65 1.62 4.53
CA LEU A 165 -21.88 1.62 3.75
C LEU A 165 -21.64 1.77 2.25
N GLN A 166 -20.68 2.60 1.85
CA GLN A 166 -20.33 2.77 0.45
C GLN A 166 -19.74 1.46 -0.14
N GLN A 167 -18.97 0.70 0.64
CA GLN A 167 -18.43 -0.57 0.19
C GLN A 167 -19.51 -1.64 0.02
N LEU A 168 -20.57 -1.62 0.84
CA LEU A 168 -21.67 -2.57 0.71
C LEU A 168 -22.54 -2.34 -0.54
N LYS A 169 -22.48 -1.15 -1.14
CA LYS A 169 -23.24 -0.79 -2.34
C LYS A 169 -22.54 -1.15 -3.66
N LYS A 170 -21.35 -1.69 -3.58
CA LYS A 170 -20.57 -2.08 -4.76
C LYS A 170 -20.78 -3.53 -5.15
#